data_9deda85eee9fda5085ce7fb0543ddc6b
#
_entry.id   9deda85eee9fda5085ce7fb0543ddc6b
#
_cell.length_a   1.000
_cell.length_b   1.000
_cell.length_c   1.000
_cell.angle_alpha   90.00
_cell.angle_beta   90.00
_cell.angle_gamma   90.00
#
_symmetry.space_group_name_H-M   'P 1'
#
loop_
_entity.id
_entity.type
_entity.pdbx_description
1 polymer ?
#
loop_
_entity_poly.entity_id
_entity_poly.type
_entity_poly.pdbx_seq_one_letter_code
_entity_poly.pdbx_strand_id
1 'polypeptide(L)'
;MKKQFTIGGIFLLTYIGFLIATLPATTLLSQFKTPKNLSMSEVTGSVWNTNIEQVIVGKTSIQKVNTRLSFWSLFTLTPTLSITFGDAFIAGPEGKLELALSQEKAQINHLKLLVKANEIAQQLTLPLPISAQGDVELTLLNAEIDLQKGNQCIAAQGAAAWSKAGVVALEQKVKLGNFTADIGCENGALALILSPKNDLGLTFNAYMRQGGRISGNGFLKPGAKFPQVLNDVLPFLGKKDNQGRYRLSF
;
A
#
# COMPACT_ATOMS: atom_id res chain seq x y z
N MET A 1 -54.03 -16.20 -20.12
CA MET A 1 -52.65 -16.07 -20.65
C MET A 1 -51.88 -14.91 -20.00
N LYS A 2 -52.36 -13.63 -19.97
CA LYS A 2 -51.61 -12.51 -19.38
C LYS A 2 -51.14 -12.71 -17.93
N LYS A 3 -52.00 -13.22 -17.03
CA LYS A 3 -51.65 -13.51 -15.62
C LYS A 3 -50.50 -14.54 -15.46
N GLN A 4 -50.46 -15.55 -16.30
CA GLN A 4 -49.39 -16.59 -16.25
C GLN A 4 -48.04 -16.02 -16.70
N PHE A 5 -48.02 -15.15 -17.70
CA PHE A 5 -46.80 -14.43 -18.12
C PHE A 5 -46.29 -13.47 -17.05
N THR A 6 -47.20 -12.79 -16.33
CA THR A 6 -46.81 -11.90 -15.22
C THR A 6 -46.19 -12.67 -14.07
N ILE A 7 -46.79 -13.81 -13.67
CA ILE A 7 -46.26 -14.67 -12.59
C ILE A 7 -44.92 -15.27 -12.98
N GLY A 8 -44.76 -15.74 -14.22
CA GLY A 8 -43.50 -16.25 -14.74
C GLY A 8 -42.39 -15.16 -14.78
N GLY A 9 -42.76 -13.93 -15.17
CA GLY A 9 -41.82 -12.78 -15.16
C GLY A 9 -41.33 -12.42 -13.75
N ILE A 10 -42.24 -12.36 -12.78
CA ILE A 10 -41.90 -12.11 -11.37
C ILE A 10 -40.98 -13.20 -10.83
N PHE A 11 -41.33 -14.48 -11.08
CA PHE A 11 -40.49 -15.59 -10.65
C PHE A 11 -39.09 -15.53 -11.23
N LEU A 12 -38.95 -15.25 -12.54
CA LEU A 12 -37.67 -15.13 -13.22
C LEU A 12 -36.82 -13.97 -12.63
N LEU A 13 -37.45 -12.82 -12.40
CA LEU A 13 -36.77 -11.66 -11.79
C LEU A 13 -36.28 -11.97 -10.37
N THR A 14 -37.13 -12.62 -9.56
CA THR A 14 -36.76 -13.03 -8.19
C THR A 14 -35.62 -14.04 -8.22
N TYR A 15 -35.66 -14.99 -9.13
CA TYR A 15 -34.63 -16.00 -9.30
C TYR A 15 -33.28 -15.38 -9.71
N ILE A 16 -33.29 -14.47 -10.70
CA ILE A 16 -32.08 -13.75 -11.11
C ILE A 16 -31.55 -12.89 -9.96
N GLY A 17 -32.42 -12.19 -9.24
CA GLY A 17 -32.05 -11.42 -8.06
C GLY A 17 -31.37 -12.28 -6.98
N PHE A 18 -31.90 -13.46 -6.71
CA PHE A 18 -31.31 -14.41 -5.78
C PHE A 18 -29.94 -14.91 -6.25
N LEU A 19 -29.80 -15.26 -7.54
CA LEU A 19 -28.50 -15.68 -8.11
C LEU A 19 -27.43 -14.59 -7.97
N ILE A 20 -27.80 -13.33 -8.26
CA ILE A 20 -26.88 -12.20 -8.13
C ILE A 20 -26.51 -12.01 -6.64
N ALA A 21 -27.48 -12.05 -5.74
CA ALA A 21 -27.26 -11.84 -4.31
C ALA A 21 -26.37 -12.91 -3.68
N THR A 22 -26.44 -14.14 -4.17
CA THR A 22 -25.71 -15.30 -3.62
C THR A 22 -24.47 -15.70 -4.42
N LEU A 23 -24.08 -14.93 -5.46
CA LEU A 23 -22.96 -15.26 -6.33
C LEU A 23 -21.66 -15.50 -5.53
N PRO A 24 -21.06 -16.72 -5.57
CA PRO A 24 -19.86 -17.00 -4.80
C PRO A 24 -18.64 -16.19 -5.30
N ALA A 25 -17.84 -15.69 -4.37
CA ALA A 25 -16.63 -14.93 -4.71
C ALA A 25 -15.64 -15.77 -5.52
N THR A 26 -15.51 -17.05 -5.21
CA THR A 26 -14.62 -18.02 -5.91
C THR A 26 -14.94 -18.14 -7.39
N THR A 27 -16.22 -18.13 -7.76
CA THR A 27 -16.66 -18.20 -9.17
C THR A 27 -16.21 -16.98 -9.94
N LEU A 28 -16.29 -15.79 -9.35
CA LEU A 28 -15.82 -14.56 -9.99
C LEU A 28 -14.29 -14.54 -10.08
N LEU A 29 -13.61 -14.85 -9.00
CA LEU A 29 -12.13 -14.81 -8.95
C LEU A 29 -11.49 -15.81 -9.92
N SER A 30 -12.12 -16.96 -10.16
CA SER A 30 -11.62 -17.95 -11.13
C SER A 30 -11.63 -17.47 -12.59
N GLN A 31 -12.41 -16.44 -12.91
CA GLN A 31 -12.44 -15.83 -14.25
C GLN A 31 -11.28 -14.85 -14.48
N PHE A 32 -10.66 -14.37 -13.43
CA PHE A 32 -9.52 -13.45 -13.54
C PHE A 32 -8.19 -14.19 -13.45
N LYS A 33 -7.28 -13.88 -14.37
CA LYS A 33 -5.90 -14.37 -14.29
C LYS A 33 -5.19 -13.64 -13.15
N THR A 34 -4.93 -14.34 -12.06
CA THR A 34 -4.13 -13.77 -10.97
C THR A 34 -2.68 -13.56 -11.42
N PRO A 35 -2.05 -12.45 -11.06
CA PRO A 35 -0.62 -12.25 -11.28
C PRO A 35 0.20 -13.37 -10.65
N LYS A 36 1.33 -13.76 -11.25
CA LYS A 36 2.18 -14.86 -10.77
C LYS A 36 2.71 -14.68 -9.34
N ASN A 37 2.78 -13.44 -8.86
CA ASN A 37 3.25 -13.08 -7.53
C ASN A 37 2.12 -12.90 -6.51
N LEU A 38 0.87 -13.23 -6.88
CA LEU A 38 -0.30 -13.14 -6.02
C LEU A 38 -0.89 -14.53 -5.83
N SER A 39 -1.00 -14.99 -4.60
CA SER A 39 -1.76 -16.19 -4.23
C SER A 39 -2.75 -15.88 -3.13
N MET A 40 -3.90 -16.52 -3.19
CA MET A 40 -4.98 -16.40 -2.21
C MET A 40 -5.35 -17.79 -1.72
N SER A 41 -5.57 -17.93 -0.43
CA SER A 41 -6.02 -19.18 0.18
C SER A 41 -7.33 -18.98 0.93
N GLU A 42 -8.15 -20.02 0.97
CA GLU A 42 -9.40 -20.08 1.73
C GLU A 42 -10.33 -18.89 1.45
N VAL A 43 -10.66 -18.71 0.17
CA VAL A 43 -11.62 -17.68 -0.25
C VAL A 43 -13.03 -18.17 0.03
N THR A 44 -13.79 -17.42 0.83
CA THR A 44 -15.15 -17.72 1.24
C THR A 44 -16.08 -16.52 1.07
N GLY A 45 -17.40 -16.76 1.09
CA GLY A 45 -18.40 -15.71 0.98
C GLY A 45 -18.86 -15.41 -0.44
N SER A 46 -19.62 -14.35 -0.56
CA SER A 46 -20.17 -13.86 -1.84
C SER A 46 -19.33 -12.73 -2.41
N VAL A 47 -19.59 -12.36 -3.67
CA VAL A 47 -18.99 -11.20 -4.33
C VAL A 47 -19.19 -9.89 -3.52
N TRP A 48 -20.29 -9.82 -2.77
CA TRP A 48 -20.64 -8.65 -1.96
C TRP A 48 -19.87 -8.58 -0.65
N ASN A 49 -19.50 -9.73 -0.10
CA ASN A 49 -18.73 -9.84 1.13
C ASN A 49 -17.83 -11.07 1.03
N THR A 50 -16.58 -10.86 0.68
CA THR A 50 -15.59 -11.91 0.50
C THR A 50 -14.60 -11.90 1.67
N ASN A 51 -14.35 -13.09 2.22
CA ASN A 51 -13.31 -13.30 3.22
C ASN A 51 -12.22 -14.16 2.60
N ILE A 52 -10.97 -13.73 2.76
CA ILE A 52 -9.78 -14.46 2.32
C ILE A 52 -8.89 -14.60 3.55
N GLU A 53 -8.61 -15.83 3.94
CA GLU A 53 -7.81 -16.07 5.16
C GLU A 53 -6.38 -15.57 4.99
N GLN A 54 -5.78 -15.79 3.81
CA GLN A 54 -4.43 -15.33 3.54
C GLN A 54 -4.28 -14.89 2.08
N VAL A 55 -3.65 -13.75 1.90
CA VAL A 55 -3.18 -13.23 0.60
C VAL A 55 -1.67 -13.09 0.65
N ILE A 56 -0.96 -13.72 -0.27
CA ILE A 56 0.50 -13.60 -0.40
C ILE A 56 0.80 -12.76 -1.64
N VAL A 57 1.50 -11.65 -1.45
CA VAL A 57 1.97 -10.76 -2.52
C VAL A 57 3.49 -10.73 -2.49
N GLY A 58 4.13 -11.43 -3.42
CA GLY A 58 5.58 -11.60 -3.42
C GLY A 58 6.05 -12.35 -2.17
N LYS A 59 6.71 -11.66 -1.25
CA LYS A 59 7.18 -12.21 0.05
C LYS A 59 6.30 -11.80 1.24
N THR A 60 5.32 -10.92 1.01
CA THR A 60 4.46 -10.40 2.09
C THR A 60 3.21 -11.26 2.22
N SER A 61 2.95 -11.72 3.41
CA SER A 61 1.71 -12.42 3.80
C SER A 61 0.77 -11.44 4.51
N ILE A 62 -0.45 -11.31 3.99
CA ILE A 62 -1.52 -10.49 4.52
C ILE A 62 -2.62 -11.42 5.00
N GLN A 63 -2.97 -11.32 6.27
CA GLN A 63 -3.95 -12.20 6.91
C GLN A 63 -5.32 -11.54 6.95
N LYS A 64 -6.38 -12.37 6.98
CA LYS A 64 -7.77 -11.96 7.23
C LYS A 64 -8.21 -10.78 6.35
N VAL A 65 -8.09 -10.94 5.04
CA VAL A 65 -8.55 -9.92 4.10
C VAL A 65 -10.05 -10.03 3.91
N ASN A 66 -10.76 -8.98 4.29
CA ASN A 66 -12.20 -8.82 4.14
C ASN A 66 -12.47 -7.77 3.09
N THR A 67 -13.28 -8.10 2.10
CA THR A 67 -13.68 -7.15 1.06
C THR A 67 -15.20 -7.04 0.98
N ARG A 68 -15.70 -5.81 0.89
CA ARG A 68 -17.13 -5.52 0.73
C ARG A 68 -17.35 -4.67 -0.50
N LEU A 69 -18.06 -5.22 -1.48
CA LEU A 69 -18.48 -4.50 -2.67
C LEU A 69 -19.83 -3.82 -2.41
N SER A 70 -19.90 -2.51 -2.63
CA SER A 70 -21.15 -1.76 -2.50
C SER A 70 -22.07 -2.05 -3.70
N PHE A 71 -23.25 -2.64 -3.43
CA PHE A 71 -24.24 -2.91 -4.47
C PHE A 71 -24.70 -1.65 -5.19
N TRP A 72 -24.93 -0.56 -4.45
CA TRP A 72 -25.40 0.70 -5.01
C TRP A 72 -24.37 1.39 -5.89
N SER A 73 -23.09 1.18 -5.64
CA SER A 73 -22.01 1.75 -6.44
C SER A 73 -21.95 1.20 -7.87
N LEU A 74 -22.55 0.05 -8.12
CA LEU A 74 -22.66 -0.51 -9.49
C LEU A 74 -23.59 0.30 -10.38
N PHE A 75 -24.64 0.91 -9.82
CA PHE A 75 -25.56 1.75 -10.58
C PHE A 75 -24.96 3.10 -10.98
N THR A 76 -23.94 3.55 -10.25
CA THR A 76 -23.18 4.77 -10.57
C THR A 76 -22.02 4.52 -11.53
N LEU A 77 -21.82 3.28 -11.97
CA LEU A 77 -20.68 2.84 -12.80
C LEU A 77 -19.30 3.11 -12.16
N THR A 78 -19.29 3.27 -10.87
CA THR A 78 -18.10 3.46 -10.04
C THR A 78 -18.09 2.44 -8.89
N PRO A 79 -17.90 1.14 -9.18
CA PRO A 79 -17.88 0.12 -8.13
C PRO A 79 -16.90 0.50 -7.02
N THR A 80 -17.42 0.49 -5.79
CA THR A 80 -16.67 0.85 -4.59
C THR A 80 -16.48 -0.39 -3.73
N LEU A 81 -15.22 -0.66 -3.39
CA LEU A 81 -14.77 -1.79 -2.61
C LEU A 81 -14.16 -1.30 -1.30
N SER A 82 -14.73 -1.69 -0.17
CA SER A 82 -14.11 -1.48 1.15
C SER A 82 -13.29 -2.72 1.49
N ILE A 83 -12.02 -2.51 1.82
CA ILE A 83 -11.08 -3.59 2.13
C ILE A 83 -10.55 -3.37 3.54
N THR A 84 -10.58 -4.41 4.36
CA THR A 84 -9.92 -4.45 5.66
C THR A 84 -9.03 -5.69 5.71
N PHE A 85 -7.87 -5.59 6.31
CA PHE A 85 -6.93 -6.70 6.39
C PHE A 85 -6.04 -6.59 7.63
N GLY A 86 -5.46 -7.71 8.00
CA GLY A 86 -4.57 -7.84 9.15
C GLY A 86 -5.21 -8.56 10.32
N ASP A 87 -4.34 -9.09 11.17
CA ASP A 87 -4.70 -9.74 12.43
C ASP A 87 -3.75 -9.24 13.51
N ALA A 88 -4.28 -8.63 14.56
CA ALA A 88 -3.51 -8.10 15.68
C ALA A 88 -2.61 -9.13 16.39
N PHE A 89 -2.88 -10.43 16.21
CA PHE A 89 -2.13 -11.53 16.82
C PHE A 89 -1.09 -12.16 15.90
N ILE A 90 -1.13 -11.86 14.61
CA ILE A 90 -0.22 -12.43 13.61
C ILE A 90 0.59 -11.30 12.99
N ALA A 91 1.92 -11.47 12.94
CA ALA A 91 2.78 -10.48 12.27
C ALA A 91 2.40 -10.34 10.80
N GLY A 92 2.23 -9.10 10.35
CA GLY A 92 1.84 -8.78 8.99
C GLY A 92 1.30 -7.36 8.86
N PRO A 93 1.06 -6.90 7.64
CA PRO A 93 0.42 -5.62 7.40
C PRO A 93 -1.03 -5.61 7.90
N GLU A 94 -1.41 -4.54 8.59
CA GLU A 94 -2.78 -4.30 9.04
C GLU A 94 -3.31 -3.02 8.44
N GLY A 95 -4.57 -3.00 8.05
CA GLY A 95 -5.11 -1.77 7.52
C GLY A 95 -6.52 -1.86 6.97
N LYS A 96 -6.93 -0.71 6.44
CA LYS A 96 -8.21 -0.55 5.74
C LYS A 96 -8.09 0.49 4.64
N LEU A 97 -8.86 0.31 3.59
CA LEU A 97 -8.96 1.26 2.49
C LEU A 97 -10.31 1.15 1.80
N GLU A 98 -10.68 2.20 1.08
CA GLU A 98 -11.78 2.20 0.14
C GLU A 98 -11.23 2.44 -1.26
N LEU A 99 -11.58 1.56 -2.18
CA LEU A 99 -11.19 1.63 -3.59
C LEU A 99 -12.44 1.84 -4.44
N ALA A 100 -12.50 2.95 -5.15
CA ALA A 100 -13.51 3.19 -6.18
C ALA A 100 -12.86 3.12 -7.56
N LEU A 101 -13.46 2.37 -8.46
CA LEU A 101 -12.95 2.16 -9.82
C LEU A 101 -13.94 2.70 -10.84
N SER A 102 -13.43 3.42 -11.82
CA SER A 102 -14.16 3.79 -13.04
C SER A 102 -13.37 3.32 -14.25
N GLN A 103 -13.92 3.50 -15.45
CA GLN A 103 -13.18 3.15 -16.68
C GLN A 103 -11.92 4.01 -16.90
N GLU A 104 -11.89 5.20 -16.31
CA GLU A 104 -10.81 6.16 -16.51
C GLU A 104 -9.90 6.30 -15.29
N LYS A 105 -10.42 6.08 -14.08
CA LYS A 105 -9.76 6.44 -12.84
C LYS A 105 -9.90 5.38 -11.78
N ALA A 106 -8.85 5.22 -10.98
CA ALA A 106 -8.90 4.53 -9.70
C ALA A 106 -8.74 5.56 -8.57
N GLN A 107 -9.62 5.48 -7.57
CA GLN A 107 -9.58 6.35 -6.40
C GLN A 107 -9.41 5.48 -5.15
N ILE A 108 -8.40 5.80 -4.36
CA ILE A 108 -8.16 5.20 -3.05
C ILE A 108 -8.54 6.25 -2.01
N ASN A 109 -9.49 5.92 -1.15
CA ASN A 109 -9.93 6.80 -0.08
C ASN A 109 -9.68 6.14 1.27
N HIS A 110 -9.39 6.98 2.28
CA HIS A 110 -9.28 6.57 3.69
C HIS A 110 -8.35 5.37 3.93
N LEU A 111 -7.23 5.27 3.16
CA LEU A 111 -6.26 4.23 3.44
C LEU A 111 -5.57 4.52 4.78
N LYS A 112 -5.59 3.51 5.64
CA LYS A 112 -4.73 3.41 6.83
C LYS A 112 -4.02 2.08 6.76
N LEU A 113 -2.70 2.11 6.85
CA LEU A 113 -1.84 0.93 6.78
C LEU A 113 -0.81 1.03 7.90
N LEU A 114 -0.69 -0.02 8.68
CA LEU A 114 0.35 -0.21 9.69
C LEU A 114 1.19 -1.44 9.32
N VAL A 115 2.50 -1.27 9.27
CA VAL A 115 3.44 -2.33 8.93
C VAL A 115 4.66 -2.24 9.84
N LYS A 116 5.20 -3.38 10.27
CA LYS A 116 6.50 -3.41 10.95
C LYS A 116 7.62 -3.02 9.97
N ALA A 117 8.51 -2.14 10.39
CA ALA A 117 9.61 -1.68 9.52
C ALA A 117 10.47 -2.84 8.99
N ASN A 118 10.61 -3.92 9.76
CA ASN A 118 11.37 -5.09 9.33
C ASN A 118 10.75 -5.82 8.13
N GLU A 119 9.42 -5.84 8.01
CA GLU A 119 8.75 -6.44 6.86
C GLU A 119 9.04 -5.67 5.56
N ILE A 120 9.11 -4.34 5.66
CA ILE A 120 9.51 -3.50 4.53
C ILE A 120 10.99 -3.75 4.20
N ALA A 121 11.88 -3.80 5.20
CA ALA A 121 13.31 -4.03 5.01
C ALA A 121 13.60 -5.37 4.32
N GLN A 122 12.85 -6.43 4.65
CA GLN A 122 12.99 -7.75 4.04
C GLN A 122 12.60 -7.79 2.54
N GLN A 123 11.80 -6.82 2.06
CA GLN A 123 11.47 -6.69 0.64
C GLN A 123 12.61 -6.03 -0.16
N LEU A 124 13.47 -5.30 0.51
CA LEU A 124 14.59 -4.59 -0.11
C LEU A 124 15.79 -5.52 -0.23
N THR A 125 16.46 -5.47 -1.38
CA THR A 125 17.74 -6.16 -1.57
C THR A 125 18.84 -5.27 -1.00
N LEU A 126 19.11 -5.44 0.29
CA LEU A 126 20.15 -4.66 0.97
C LEU A 126 21.50 -5.41 0.88
N PRO A 127 22.62 -4.68 0.75
CA PRO A 127 23.95 -5.29 0.66
C PRO A 127 24.43 -5.96 1.96
N LEU A 128 23.79 -5.63 3.08
CA LEU A 128 24.07 -6.19 4.39
C LEU A 128 22.77 -6.72 5.03
N PRO A 129 22.82 -7.76 5.85
CA PRO A 129 21.67 -8.24 6.63
C PRO A 129 21.36 -7.21 7.71
N ILE A 130 20.34 -6.38 7.45
CA ILE A 130 19.86 -5.34 8.36
C ILE A 130 18.45 -5.70 8.78
N SER A 131 18.18 -5.67 10.10
CA SER A 131 16.83 -5.73 10.65
C SER A 131 16.38 -4.32 11.01
N ALA A 132 15.27 -3.88 10.44
CA ALA A 132 14.66 -2.61 10.79
C ALA A 132 13.74 -2.76 12.01
N GLN A 133 13.68 -1.73 12.84
CA GLN A 133 12.85 -1.69 14.04
C GLN A 133 11.86 -0.54 13.97
N GLY A 134 10.76 -0.67 14.69
CA GLY A 134 9.70 0.33 14.76
C GLY A 134 8.54 0.04 13.83
N ASP A 135 7.59 0.95 13.83
CA ASP A 135 6.31 0.82 13.12
C ASP A 135 6.23 1.89 12.04
N VAL A 136 5.80 1.47 10.85
CA VAL A 136 5.53 2.37 9.72
C VAL A 136 4.02 2.47 9.57
N GLU A 137 3.51 3.67 9.74
CA GLU A 137 2.11 4.01 9.51
C GLU A 137 2.02 4.84 8.23
N LEU A 138 1.07 4.48 7.36
CA LEU A 138 0.76 5.22 6.14
C LEU A 138 -0.73 5.55 6.13
N THR A 139 -1.04 6.82 5.98
CA THR A 139 -2.40 7.35 5.90
C THR A 139 -2.57 8.11 4.60
N LEU A 140 -3.54 7.72 3.77
CA LEU A 140 -3.99 8.50 2.63
C LEU A 140 -5.42 8.95 2.88
N LEU A 141 -5.67 10.24 2.76
CA LEU A 141 -7.03 10.79 2.76
C LEU A 141 -7.69 10.47 1.43
N ASN A 142 -6.98 10.74 0.35
CA ASN A 142 -7.37 10.38 -1.02
C ASN A 142 -6.13 10.16 -1.89
N ALA A 143 -6.28 9.35 -2.92
CA ALA A 143 -5.37 9.27 -4.05
C ALA A 143 -6.17 8.95 -5.31
N GLU A 144 -5.92 9.67 -6.39
CA GLU A 144 -6.57 9.51 -7.69
C GLU A 144 -5.52 9.21 -8.76
N ILE A 145 -5.75 8.13 -9.52
CA ILE A 145 -4.85 7.61 -10.53
C ILE A 145 -5.60 7.56 -11.86
N ASP A 146 -5.04 8.13 -12.92
CA ASP A 146 -5.54 8.06 -14.29
C ASP A 146 -5.12 6.73 -14.93
N LEU A 147 -6.09 5.85 -15.19
CA LEU A 147 -5.84 4.52 -15.78
C LEU A 147 -5.60 4.59 -17.30
N GLN A 148 -6.11 5.63 -17.97
CA GLN A 148 -5.97 5.78 -19.41
C GLN A 148 -4.58 6.31 -19.79
N LYS A 149 -4.00 7.19 -18.98
CA LYS A 149 -2.66 7.75 -19.20
C LYS A 149 -1.56 6.94 -18.50
N GLY A 150 -1.69 5.62 -18.47
CA GLY A 150 -0.65 4.72 -17.96
C GLY A 150 -0.45 4.79 -16.44
N ASN A 151 -1.52 4.94 -15.69
CA ASN A 151 -1.53 5.00 -14.22
C ASN A 151 -0.79 6.22 -13.66
N GLN A 152 -1.05 7.39 -14.21
CA GLN A 152 -0.50 8.64 -13.69
C GLN A 152 -1.22 9.06 -12.40
N CYS A 153 -0.46 9.52 -11.42
CA CYS A 153 -0.99 10.17 -10.23
C CYS A 153 -1.57 11.54 -10.60
N ILE A 154 -2.89 11.73 -10.38
CA ILE A 154 -3.58 12.99 -10.61
C ILE A 154 -3.56 13.84 -9.35
N ALA A 155 -3.96 13.25 -8.24
CA ALA A 155 -4.01 13.87 -6.93
C ALA A 155 -3.71 12.82 -5.86
N ALA A 156 -3.00 13.21 -4.82
CA ALA A 156 -2.84 12.42 -3.60
C ALA A 156 -2.64 13.35 -2.41
N GLN A 157 -3.21 12.96 -1.28
CA GLN A 157 -3.02 13.64 -0.01
C GLN A 157 -2.88 12.62 1.09
N GLY A 158 -1.75 12.63 1.77
CA GLY A 158 -1.49 11.69 2.85
C GLY A 158 -0.19 11.96 3.56
N ALA A 159 0.12 11.10 4.50
CA ALA A 159 1.34 11.13 5.28
C ALA A 159 1.83 9.72 5.59
N ALA A 160 3.12 9.59 5.77
CA ALA A 160 3.75 8.40 6.32
C ALA A 160 4.58 8.75 7.55
N ALA A 161 4.62 7.86 8.53
CA ALA A 161 5.42 8.02 9.72
C ALA A 161 6.13 6.70 10.05
N TRP A 162 7.43 6.77 10.30
CA TRP A 162 8.19 5.66 10.88
C TRP A 162 8.54 6.02 12.30
N SER A 163 7.85 5.40 13.24
CA SER A 163 7.96 5.66 14.67
C SER A 163 8.92 4.68 15.33
N LYS A 164 9.69 5.17 16.33
CA LYS A 164 10.70 4.37 17.04
C LYS A 164 11.68 3.71 16.08
N ALA A 165 12.02 4.44 15.02
CA ALA A 165 12.88 3.93 13.97
C ALA A 165 14.24 3.50 14.54
N GLY A 166 14.69 2.35 14.10
CA GLY A 166 15.98 1.80 14.45
C GLY A 166 16.42 0.74 13.46
N VAL A 167 17.70 0.43 13.49
CA VAL A 167 18.28 -0.67 12.73
C VAL A 167 19.16 -1.50 13.63
N VAL A 168 19.20 -2.81 13.36
CA VAL A 168 20.17 -3.72 13.93
C VAL A 168 21.05 -4.20 12.79
N ALA A 169 22.34 -3.89 12.87
CA ALA A 169 23.35 -4.31 11.93
C ALA A 169 24.57 -4.80 12.68
N LEU A 170 25.14 -5.93 12.29
CA LEU A 170 26.33 -6.53 12.95
C LEU A 170 26.15 -6.61 14.49
N GLU A 171 24.98 -7.05 14.95
CA GLU A 171 24.59 -7.17 16.36
C GLU A 171 24.48 -5.85 17.13
N GLN A 172 24.71 -4.72 16.49
CA GLN A 172 24.56 -3.41 17.10
C GLN A 172 23.20 -2.80 16.79
N LYS A 173 22.52 -2.34 17.84
CA LYS A 173 21.24 -1.65 17.74
C LYS A 173 21.44 -0.14 17.69
N VAL A 174 21.05 0.49 16.60
CA VAL A 174 21.14 1.93 16.38
C VAL A 174 19.73 2.54 16.36
N LYS A 175 19.48 3.49 17.26
CA LYS A 175 18.24 4.27 17.26
C LYS A 175 18.37 5.39 16.23
N LEU A 176 17.37 5.54 15.36
CA LEU A 176 17.34 6.54 14.30
C LEU A 176 16.35 7.69 14.58
N GLY A 177 15.51 7.55 15.63
CA GLY A 177 14.51 8.55 15.98
C GLY A 177 13.15 8.30 15.33
N ASN A 178 12.51 9.36 14.85
CA ASN A 178 11.24 9.29 14.13
C ASN A 178 11.37 10.00 12.80
N PHE A 179 10.69 9.46 11.79
CA PHE A 179 10.62 10.05 10.46
C PHE A 179 9.18 10.30 10.09
N THR A 180 8.92 11.42 9.43
CA THR A 180 7.62 11.73 8.85
C THR A 180 7.81 12.15 7.40
N ALA A 181 6.85 11.81 6.56
CA ALA A 181 6.87 12.17 5.14
C ALA A 181 5.46 12.56 4.70
N ASP A 182 5.38 13.50 3.79
CA ASP A 182 4.15 13.88 3.10
C ASP A 182 4.01 13.06 1.81
N ILE A 183 2.77 12.70 1.47
CA ILE A 183 2.44 11.95 0.25
C ILE A 183 1.59 12.84 -0.63
N GLY A 184 2.01 12.98 -1.89
CA GLY A 184 1.34 13.79 -2.89
C GLY A 184 1.57 13.27 -4.30
N CYS A 185 1.14 14.03 -5.31
CA CYS A 185 1.49 13.78 -6.71
C CYS A 185 2.42 14.87 -7.21
N GLU A 186 3.52 14.47 -7.83
CA GLU A 186 4.44 15.37 -8.53
C GLU A 186 4.73 14.84 -9.94
N ASN A 187 4.48 15.65 -10.94
CA ASN A 187 4.75 15.33 -12.36
C ASN A 187 4.16 13.96 -12.80
N GLY A 188 2.96 13.63 -12.34
CA GLY A 188 2.29 12.37 -12.65
C GLY A 188 2.82 11.15 -11.90
N ALA A 189 3.77 11.32 -10.98
CA ALA A 189 4.26 10.30 -10.08
C ALA A 189 3.65 10.45 -8.67
N LEU A 190 3.44 9.35 -7.98
CA LEU A 190 3.18 9.40 -6.54
C LEU A 190 4.50 9.74 -5.85
N ALA A 191 4.52 10.83 -5.10
CA ALA A 191 5.68 11.36 -4.40
C ALA A 191 5.56 11.14 -2.89
N LEU A 192 6.63 10.71 -2.27
CA LEU A 192 6.82 10.67 -0.83
C LEU A 192 7.99 11.59 -0.48
N ILE A 193 7.70 12.66 0.25
CA ILE A 193 8.66 13.73 0.59
C ILE A 193 8.96 13.66 2.07
N LEU A 194 10.19 13.24 2.40
CA LEU A 194 10.62 13.10 3.79
C LEU A 194 10.83 14.48 4.44
N SER A 195 10.22 14.66 5.61
CA SER A 195 10.42 15.87 6.42
C SER A 195 11.89 16.00 6.86
N PRO A 196 12.50 17.18 6.71
CA PRO A 196 13.88 17.41 7.14
C PRO A 196 14.05 17.39 8.68
N LYS A 197 12.96 17.37 9.44
CA LYS A 197 12.98 17.35 10.91
C LYS A 197 13.17 15.90 11.41
N ASN A 198 14.39 15.38 11.27
CA ASN A 198 14.77 14.07 11.78
C ASN A 198 16.20 14.08 12.35
N ASP A 199 16.52 13.13 13.19
CA ASP A 199 17.82 13.09 13.93
C ASP A 199 19.01 12.74 13.03
N LEU A 200 18.79 12.15 11.86
CA LEU A 200 19.84 11.84 10.89
C LEU A 200 20.26 13.06 10.05
N GLY A 201 19.43 14.11 9.97
CA GLY A 201 19.62 15.18 9.00
C GLY A 201 19.41 14.72 7.57
N LEU A 202 18.50 13.75 7.39
CA LEU A 202 18.15 13.16 6.11
C LEU A 202 17.03 13.97 5.44
N THR A 203 17.25 14.37 4.20
CA THR A 203 16.21 14.83 3.27
C THR A 203 16.13 13.86 2.12
N PHE A 204 14.93 13.39 1.81
CA PHE A 204 14.77 12.38 0.79
C PHE A 204 13.40 12.46 0.11
N ASN A 205 13.38 12.38 -1.21
CA ASN A 205 12.17 12.34 -2.00
C ASN A 205 12.16 11.03 -2.80
N ALA A 206 11.10 10.26 -2.66
CA ALA A 206 10.88 9.04 -3.43
C ALA A 206 9.70 9.23 -4.37
N TYR A 207 9.79 8.68 -5.56
CA TYR A 207 8.77 8.78 -6.61
C TYR A 207 8.45 7.41 -7.15
N MET A 208 7.17 7.07 -7.14
CA MET A 208 6.66 5.89 -7.83
C MET A 208 5.97 6.32 -9.12
N ARG A 209 6.56 5.92 -10.25
CA ARG A 209 6.09 6.22 -11.60
C ARG A 209 5.34 5.05 -12.22
N GLN A 210 4.85 5.24 -13.42
CA GLN A 210 4.20 4.22 -14.24
C GLN A 210 4.98 2.90 -14.23
N GLY A 211 4.24 1.78 -14.15
CA GLY A 211 4.82 0.45 -14.11
C GLY A 211 5.48 0.08 -12.78
N GLY A 212 5.23 0.87 -11.70
CA GLY A 212 5.76 0.60 -10.37
C GLY A 212 7.25 0.90 -10.22
N ARG A 213 7.85 1.64 -11.17
CA ARG A 213 9.26 2.05 -11.08
C ARG A 213 9.43 3.06 -9.97
N ILE A 214 10.30 2.73 -9.02
CA ILE A 214 10.64 3.59 -7.89
C ILE A 214 11.99 4.26 -8.19
N SER A 215 12.07 5.54 -7.90
CA SER A 215 13.31 6.32 -7.93
C SER A 215 13.33 7.22 -6.71
N GLY A 216 14.52 7.53 -6.21
CA GLY A 216 14.65 8.38 -5.06
C GLY A 216 15.93 9.22 -5.11
N ASN A 217 15.85 10.40 -4.55
CA ASN A 217 17.02 11.27 -4.38
C ASN A 217 16.92 12.04 -3.07
N GLY A 218 18.08 12.38 -2.53
CA GLY A 218 18.14 13.10 -1.28
C GLY A 218 19.56 13.40 -0.84
N PHE A 219 19.66 13.92 0.37
CA PHE A 219 20.92 14.27 0.99
C PHE A 219 20.91 13.88 2.46
N LEU A 220 22.06 13.40 2.93
CA LEU A 220 22.33 13.15 4.33
C LEU A 220 23.33 14.20 4.82
N LYS A 221 22.92 15.00 5.81
CA LYS A 221 23.78 15.97 6.48
C LYS A 221 23.86 15.65 7.96
N PRO A 222 24.83 14.84 8.41
CA PRO A 222 24.97 14.50 9.81
C PRO A 222 25.04 15.74 10.71
N GLY A 223 24.15 15.83 11.68
CA GLY A 223 24.09 16.92 12.66
C GLY A 223 24.45 16.43 14.06
N ALA A 224 24.22 17.28 15.09
CA ALA A 224 24.56 16.96 16.47
C ALA A 224 23.85 15.73 17.06
N LYS A 225 22.70 15.36 16.52
CA LYS A 225 21.92 14.18 16.96
C LYS A 225 22.21 12.92 16.14
N PHE A 226 23.11 13.02 15.17
CA PHE A 226 23.47 11.88 14.33
C PHE A 226 24.12 10.77 15.17
N PRO A 227 23.66 9.49 15.05
CA PRO A 227 24.21 8.39 15.84
C PRO A 227 25.69 8.16 15.52
N GLN A 228 26.56 8.23 16.52
CA GLN A 228 28.02 8.12 16.34
C GLN A 228 28.44 6.80 15.68
N VAL A 229 27.73 5.72 15.98
CA VAL A 229 27.96 4.39 15.37
C VAL A 229 27.84 4.40 13.85
N LEU A 230 27.06 5.33 13.30
CA LEU A 230 26.89 5.44 11.84
C LEU A 230 28.00 6.27 11.17
N ASN A 231 28.91 6.86 11.90
CA ASN A 231 30.01 7.62 11.31
C ASN A 231 30.93 6.75 10.44
N ASP A 232 31.13 5.48 10.83
CA ASP A 232 32.00 4.55 10.11
C ASP A 232 31.39 4.11 8.76
N VAL A 233 30.07 4.27 8.57
CA VAL A 233 29.39 3.97 7.30
C VAL A 233 29.34 5.17 6.36
N LEU A 234 29.55 6.40 6.84
CA LEU A 234 29.49 7.60 6.01
C LEU A 234 30.48 7.60 4.81
N PRO A 235 31.72 7.10 4.93
CA PRO A 235 32.65 7.04 3.80
C PRO A 235 32.13 6.21 2.62
N PHE A 236 31.29 5.20 2.89
CA PHE A 236 30.69 4.35 1.83
C PHE A 236 29.62 5.08 1.02
N LEU A 237 29.08 6.20 1.52
CA LEU A 237 28.13 7.03 0.79
C LEU A 237 28.81 7.94 -0.25
N GLY A 238 30.14 7.92 -0.31
CA GLY A 238 30.91 8.73 -1.25
C GLY A 238 31.44 10.04 -0.65
N LYS A 239 31.75 11.00 -1.53
CA LYS A 239 32.31 12.31 -1.12
C LYS A 239 31.19 13.27 -0.73
N LYS A 240 31.45 14.09 0.29
CA LYS A 240 30.60 15.22 0.66
C LYS A 240 30.60 16.29 -0.45
N ASP A 241 29.45 16.90 -0.66
CA ASP A 241 29.36 18.11 -1.48
C ASP A 241 29.93 19.36 -0.76
N ASN A 242 29.91 20.49 -1.45
CA ASN A 242 30.42 21.77 -0.91
C ASN A 242 29.61 22.28 0.31
N GLN A 243 28.45 21.66 0.61
CA GLN A 243 27.61 21.98 1.77
C GLN A 243 27.75 20.95 2.89
N GLY A 244 28.71 20.01 2.76
CA GLY A 244 28.99 18.98 3.74
C GLY A 244 27.96 17.85 3.76
N ARG A 245 27.19 17.63 2.66
CA ARG A 245 26.13 16.63 2.54
C ARG A 245 26.59 15.46 1.68
N TYR A 246 26.12 14.28 2.01
CA TYR A 246 26.25 13.09 1.17
C TYR A 246 25.02 12.97 0.27
N ARG A 247 25.22 12.75 -1.03
CA ARG A 247 24.14 12.55 -1.99
C ARG A 247 23.67 11.10 -1.95
N LEU A 248 22.35 10.91 -1.91
CA LEU A 248 21.68 9.60 -1.96
C LEU A 248 20.82 9.54 -3.22
N SER A 249 20.90 8.43 -3.97
CA SER A 249 20.03 8.20 -5.15
C SER A 249 19.95 6.72 -5.45
N PHE A 250 18.77 6.27 -5.92
CA PHE A 250 18.53 4.94 -6.44
C PHE A 250 17.49 4.97 -7.56
#